data_9072557ae0175faf7e52ecda492e0c00
#
_entry.id   9072557ae0175faf7e52ecda492e0c00
#
_cell.length_a   1.000
_cell.length_b   1.000
_cell.length_c   1.000
_cell.angle_alpha   90.00
_cell.angle_beta   90.00
_cell.angle_gamma   90.00
#
_symmetry.space_group_name_H-M   'P 1'
#
loop_
_entity.id
_entity.type
_entity.pdbx_description
1 polymer ?
#
loop_
_entity_poly.entity_id
_entity_poly.type
_entity_poly.pdbx_seq_one_letter_code
_entity_poly.pdbx_strand_id
1 'polypeptide(L)'
;LSPLKFLRHELTNRKKKKLVKLSHKLPFMTRFRLRIMFQNIPNYLTLFLGILIAGALVVFSIMFEPLIDDYADVVKKSQICDYQYVLKSQAETEISGAEKYCVTSLDTTDEKYMTDDIMIYGIQDNSKYVDIDISDDEIFVSNGVMVKYGLKMGDTFKLKDPYSDEEYEFTIAGSYKYDAALAVFMTRKNFIDTFDKADD
;
A
#
# COMPACT_ATOMS: atom_id res chain seq x y z
N LEU A 1 -11.23 -36.25 39.89
CA LEU A 1 -10.01 -37.06 39.63
C LEU A 1 -9.51 -37.61 40.97
N SER A 2 -9.53 -38.93 41.18
CA SER A 2 -9.07 -39.47 42.45
C SER A 2 -7.54 -39.39 42.54
N PRO A 3 -6.98 -39.01 43.71
CA PRO A 3 -5.51 -38.90 43.91
C PRO A 3 -4.74 -40.16 43.59
N LEU A 4 -5.39 -41.31 43.75
CA LEU A 4 -4.82 -42.65 43.43
C LEU A 4 -4.49 -42.87 41.94
N LYS A 5 -5.24 -42.26 40.99
CA LYS A 5 -4.97 -42.31 39.57
C LYS A 5 -3.76 -41.49 39.17
N PHE A 6 -3.49 -40.42 39.91
CA PHE A 6 -2.31 -39.59 39.71
C PHE A 6 -1.02 -40.30 40.18
N LEU A 7 -1.09 -40.97 41.33
CA LEU A 7 0.05 -41.70 41.88
C LEU A 7 0.40 -42.97 41.10
N ARG A 8 -0.57 -43.61 40.43
CA ARG A 8 -0.34 -44.79 39.61
C ARG A 8 0.18 -44.52 38.21
N HIS A 9 0.44 -43.24 37.82
CA HIS A 9 0.79 -42.88 36.45
C HIS A 9 -0.11 -43.53 35.39
N GLU A 10 -1.37 -43.77 35.70
CA GLU A 10 -2.35 -44.20 34.70
C GLU A 10 -2.59 -43.00 33.76
N LEU A 11 -1.62 -42.83 32.89
CA LEU A 11 -1.69 -41.90 31.77
C LEU A 11 -2.93 -42.25 30.96
N THR A 12 -3.87 -41.31 30.94
CA THR A 12 -5.04 -41.23 30.08
C THR A 12 -4.81 -41.96 28.75
N ASN A 13 -5.76 -42.81 28.41
CA ASN A 13 -5.92 -43.56 27.17
C ASN A 13 -5.12 -42.95 25.99
N ARG A 14 -3.89 -43.40 25.80
CA ARG A 14 -3.16 -43.13 24.57
C ARG A 14 -3.97 -43.78 23.45
N LYS A 15 -4.67 -42.97 22.66
CA LYS A 15 -5.28 -43.44 21.40
C LYS A 15 -4.25 -44.30 20.69
N LYS A 16 -4.54 -45.59 20.54
CA LYS A 16 -3.65 -46.54 19.86
C LYS A 16 -3.41 -45.98 18.45
N LYS A 17 -2.20 -45.49 18.21
CA LYS A 17 -1.81 -45.05 16.89
C LYS A 17 -1.96 -46.23 15.93
N LYS A 18 -2.74 -46.05 14.84
CA LYS A 18 -2.91 -47.10 13.83
C LYS A 18 -1.51 -47.46 13.29
N LEU A 19 -1.14 -48.75 13.45
CA LEU A 19 0.11 -49.27 12.93
C LEU A 19 0.06 -49.28 11.40
N VAL A 20 1.01 -48.62 10.76
CA VAL A 20 1.17 -48.68 9.31
C VAL A 20 1.58 -50.09 8.90
N LYS A 21 0.77 -50.75 8.06
CA LYS A 21 1.10 -52.05 7.50
C LYS A 21 2.15 -51.88 6.39
N LEU A 22 3.38 -52.29 6.65
CA LEU A 22 4.49 -52.27 5.70
C LEU A 22 4.63 -53.64 5.03
N SER A 23 5.03 -53.65 3.75
CA SER A 23 5.23 -54.86 2.96
C SER A 23 6.26 -55.79 3.60
N HIS A 24 5.98 -57.12 3.59
CA HIS A 24 6.89 -58.16 4.10
C HIS A 24 8.17 -58.31 3.27
N LYS A 25 8.23 -57.75 2.05
CA LYS A 25 9.40 -57.84 1.16
C LYS A 25 10.60 -56.98 1.62
N LEU A 26 10.40 -56.08 2.59
CA LEU A 26 11.47 -55.21 3.09
C LEU A 26 12.24 -55.87 4.24
N PRO A 27 13.57 -55.71 4.34
CA PRO A 27 14.36 -56.20 5.44
C PRO A 27 13.88 -55.66 6.79
N PHE A 28 14.06 -56.43 7.85
CA PHE A 28 13.54 -56.11 9.19
C PHE A 28 13.95 -54.69 9.67
N MET A 29 15.24 -54.33 9.51
CA MET A 29 15.75 -53.03 9.93
C MET A 29 15.09 -51.88 9.22
N THR A 30 14.86 -52.02 7.91
CA THR A 30 14.18 -50.95 7.10
C THR A 30 12.74 -50.79 7.52
N ARG A 31 12.01 -51.90 7.78
CA ARG A 31 10.64 -51.86 8.30
C ARG A 31 10.56 -51.18 9.66
N PHE A 32 11.52 -51.47 10.54
CA PHE A 32 11.58 -50.87 11.87
C PHE A 32 11.80 -49.34 11.77
N ARG A 33 12.80 -48.90 10.98
CA ARG A 33 13.07 -47.47 10.75
C ARG A 33 11.87 -46.72 10.13
N LEU A 34 11.27 -47.28 9.09
CA LEU A 34 10.09 -46.70 8.45
C LEU A 34 8.89 -46.62 9.39
N ARG A 35 8.68 -47.63 10.26
CA ARG A 35 7.60 -47.60 11.25
C ARG A 35 7.78 -46.45 12.25
N ILE A 36 9.00 -46.26 12.78
CA ILE A 36 9.31 -45.15 13.69
C ILE A 36 9.11 -43.83 12.98
N MET A 37 9.58 -43.71 11.76
CA MET A 37 9.43 -42.50 10.95
C MET A 37 7.95 -42.14 10.74
N PHE A 38 7.13 -43.11 10.30
CA PHE A 38 5.69 -42.86 10.09
C PHE A 38 4.91 -42.62 11.38
N GLN A 39 5.33 -43.12 12.51
CA GLN A 39 4.73 -42.84 13.80
C GLN A 39 5.03 -41.38 14.28
N ASN A 40 6.13 -40.82 13.83
CA ASN A 40 6.60 -39.51 14.21
C ASN A 40 6.33 -38.41 13.14
N ILE A 41 5.62 -38.73 12.06
CA ILE A 41 5.25 -37.74 11.01
C ILE A 41 4.72 -36.42 11.57
N PRO A 42 3.80 -36.38 12.57
CA PRO A 42 3.34 -35.14 13.12
C PRO A 42 4.46 -34.24 13.68
N ASN A 43 5.45 -34.88 14.36
CA ASN A 43 6.58 -34.14 14.92
C ASN A 43 7.50 -33.61 13.82
N TYR A 44 7.75 -34.40 12.78
CA TYR A 44 8.53 -33.95 11.62
C TYR A 44 7.82 -32.85 10.84
N LEU A 45 6.49 -32.96 10.70
CA LEU A 45 5.70 -31.92 10.06
C LEU A 45 5.77 -30.59 10.84
N THR A 46 5.67 -30.65 12.16
CA THR A 46 5.81 -29.47 13.02
C THR A 46 7.19 -28.85 12.91
N LEU A 47 8.24 -29.67 12.91
CA LEU A 47 9.63 -29.22 12.72
C LEU A 47 9.81 -28.57 11.35
N PHE A 48 9.33 -29.23 10.29
CA PHE A 48 9.39 -28.73 8.92
C PHE A 48 8.66 -27.40 8.79
N LEU A 49 7.45 -27.30 9.34
CA LEU A 49 6.67 -26.08 9.31
C LEU A 49 7.38 -24.94 10.06
N GLY A 50 7.99 -25.24 11.21
CA GLY A 50 8.78 -24.28 11.97
C GLY A 50 9.98 -23.73 11.17
N ILE A 51 10.74 -24.62 10.52
CA ILE A 51 11.87 -24.22 9.67
C ILE A 51 11.39 -23.41 8.45
N LEU A 52 10.27 -23.82 7.83
CA LEU A 52 9.70 -23.14 6.68
C LEU A 52 9.29 -21.71 7.04
N ILE A 53 8.57 -21.54 8.15
CA ILE A 53 8.14 -20.21 8.61
C ILE A 53 9.36 -19.34 8.97
N ALA A 54 10.31 -19.89 9.72
CA ALA A 54 11.53 -19.17 10.07
C ALA A 54 12.31 -18.75 8.82
N GLY A 55 12.46 -19.64 7.83
CA GLY A 55 13.12 -19.34 6.56
C GLY A 55 12.39 -18.26 5.77
N ALA A 56 11.06 -18.33 5.71
CA ALA A 56 10.24 -17.31 5.05
C ALA A 56 10.41 -15.94 5.69
N LEU A 57 10.44 -15.87 7.03
CA LEU A 57 10.66 -14.60 7.75
C LEU A 57 12.06 -14.03 7.50
N VAL A 58 13.09 -14.87 7.44
CA VAL A 58 14.45 -14.42 7.12
C VAL A 58 14.52 -13.87 5.69
N VAL A 59 13.95 -14.58 4.70
CA VAL A 59 13.92 -14.08 3.30
C VAL A 59 13.15 -12.76 3.21
N PHE A 60 11.99 -12.67 3.86
CA PHE A 60 11.20 -11.45 3.91
C PHE A 60 12.01 -10.27 4.50
N SER A 61 12.72 -10.52 5.61
CA SER A 61 13.55 -9.49 6.26
C SER A 61 14.68 -8.97 5.36
N ILE A 62 15.35 -9.88 4.62
CA ILE A 62 16.43 -9.49 3.69
C ILE A 62 15.89 -8.71 2.49
N MET A 63 14.68 -9.03 2.02
CA MET A 63 14.07 -8.34 0.88
C MET A 63 13.51 -6.97 1.26
N PHE A 64 13.24 -6.73 2.52
CA PHE A 64 12.53 -5.52 2.96
C PHE A 64 13.39 -4.26 2.82
N GLU A 65 14.68 -4.33 3.14
CA GLU A 65 15.61 -3.21 3.02
C GLU A 65 15.72 -2.69 1.58
N PRO A 66 16.09 -3.51 0.57
CA PRO A 66 16.19 -3.03 -0.81
C PRO A 66 14.83 -2.59 -1.39
N LEU A 67 13.72 -3.16 -0.93
CA LEU A 67 12.39 -2.73 -1.35
C LEU A 67 12.07 -1.31 -0.88
N ILE A 68 12.41 -0.98 0.38
CA ILE A 68 12.22 0.37 0.92
C ILE A 68 13.13 1.38 0.22
N ASP A 69 14.39 1.01 -0.02
CA ASP A 69 15.35 1.90 -0.69
C ASP A 69 14.91 2.20 -2.13
N ASP A 70 14.48 1.20 -2.88
CA ASP A 70 13.97 1.37 -4.24
C ASP A 70 12.71 2.26 -4.25
N TYR A 71 11.77 2.00 -3.32
CA TYR A 71 10.58 2.84 -3.17
C TYR A 71 10.92 4.29 -2.78
N ALA A 72 11.85 4.48 -1.85
CA ALA A 72 12.29 5.82 -1.46
C ALA A 72 12.94 6.58 -2.62
N ASP A 73 13.70 5.88 -3.47
CA ASP A 73 14.28 6.47 -4.68
C ASP A 73 13.23 6.83 -5.73
N VAL A 74 12.20 6.00 -5.91
CA VAL A 74 11.06 6.32 -6.78
C VAL A 74 10.35 7.57 -6.30
N VAL A 75 10.03 7.65 -5.01
CA VAL A 75 9.37 8.82 -4.42
C VAL A 75 10.22 10.08 -4.55
N LYS A 76 11.52 10.00 -4.28
CA LYS A 76 12.42 11.16 -4.45
C LYS A 76 12.49 11.65 -5.89
N LYS A 77 12.53 10.74 -6.86
CA LYS A 77 12.58 11.09 -8.28
C LYS A 77 11.26 11.64 -8.82
N SER A 78 10.15 11.34 -8.15
CA SER A 78 8.82 11.85 -8.52
C SER A 78 8.47 13.17 -7.83
N GLN A 79 9.30 13.68 -6.92
CA GLN A 79 9.08 14.99 -6.32
C GLN A 79 9.10 16.09 -7.39
N ILE A 80 8.15 17.02 -7.28
CA ILE A 80 7.99 18.13 -8.22
C ILE A 80 9.19 19.08 -8.14
N CYS A 81 9.72 19.32 -6.94
CA CYS A 81 10.85 20.23 -6.70
C CYS A 81 11.61 19.81 -5.43
N ASP A 82 12.84 20.35 -5.28
CA ASP A 82 13.69 20.05 -4.12
C ASP A 82 13.12 20.63 -2.80
N TYR A 83 12.42 21.74 -2.88
CA TYR A 83 11.85 22.44 -1.73
C TYR A 83 10.44 22.92 -2.03
N GLN A 84 9.50 22.51 -1.18
CA GLN A 84 8.09 22.90 -1.24
C GLN A 84 7.67 23.47 0.12
N TYR A 85 7.17 24.70 0.13
CA TYR A 85 6.75 25.38 1.34
C TYR A 85 5.26 25.68 1.30
N VAL A 86 4.53 25.16 2.27
CA VAL A 86 3.12 25.55 2.50
C VAL A 86 3.10 26.66 3.52
N LEU A 87 2.69 27.84 3.10
CA LEU A 87 2.66 29.03 3.94
C LEU A 87 1.34 29.08 4.74
N LYS A 88 1.41 29.56 5.98
CA LYS A 88 0.21 29.79 6.82
C LYS A 88 -0.61 31.00 6.39
N SER A 89 0.03 31.94 5.74
CA SER A 89 -0.55 33.12 5.14
C SER A 89 0.16 33.38 3.82
N GLN A 90 -0.55 33.96 2.89
CA GLN A 90 0.01 34.33 1.59
C GLN A 90 1.14 35.31 1.77
N ALA A 91 2.23 35.09 1.09
CA ALA A 91 3.40 35.95 1.11
C ALA A 91 4.07 35.96 -0.26
N GLU A 92 4.48 37.13 -0.67
CA GLU A 92 5.32 37.31 -1.86
C GLU A 92 6.75 36.87 -1.51
N THR A 93 7.43 36.27 -2.49
CA THR A 93 8.84 35.90 -2.37
C THR A 93 9.65 36.54 -3.51
N GLU A 94 10.83 37.05 -3.16
CA GLU A 94 11.80 37.59 -4.13
C GLU A 94 12.82 36.48 -4.57
N ILE A 95 12.61 35.21 -4.16
CA ILE A 95 13.51 34.12 -4.48
C ILE A 95 13.42 33.82 -5.99
N SER A 96 14.55 33.97 -6.69
CA SER A 96 14.63 33.67 -8.12
C SER A 96 14.33 32.20 -8.38
N GLY A 97 13.37 31.94 -9.26
CA GLY A 97 12.95 30.58 -9.61
C GLY A 97 11.87 29.97 -8.72
N ALA A 98 11.41 30.67 -7.69
CA ALA A 98 10.25 30.23 -6.93
C ALA A 98 8.98 30.40 -7.77
N GLU A 99 8.09 29.40 -7.70
CA GLU A 99 6.77 29.43 -8.32
C GLU A 99 5.69 29.30 -7.26
N LYS A 100 4.60 30.02 -7.46
CA LYS A 100 3.42 29.93 -6.60
C LYS A 100 2.56 28.73 -7.01
N TYR A 101 2.04 28.01 -6.03
CA TYR A 101 1.06 26.97 -6.25
C TYR A 101 -0.03 27.03 -5.17
N CYS A 102 -1.19 26.53 -5.48
CA CYS A 102 -2.27 26.33 -4.52
C CYS A 102 -2.39 24.85 -4.20
N VAL A 103 -2.76 24.52 -2.97
CA VAL A 103 -2.97 23.13 -2.57
C VAL A 103 -4.16 23.03 -1.62
N THR A 104 -4.97 21.98 -1.82
CA THR A 104 -6.02 21.57 -0.89
C THR A 104 -6.08 20.04 -0.88
N SER A 105 -6.79 19.47 0.08
CA SER A 105 -7.05 18.04 0.16
C SER A 105 -8.55 17.80 0.08
N LEU A 106 -8.96 16.83 -0.74
CA LEU A 106 -10.34 16.37 -0.84
C LEU A 106 -10.39 14.87 -0.58
N ASP A 107 -11.51 14.41 -0.04
CA ASP A 107 -11.77 13.00 0.22
C ASP A 107 -12.46 12.33 -0.96
N THR A 108 -12.26 11.04 -1.13
CA THR A 108 -13.01 10.27 -2.13
C THR A 108 -14.42 10.00 -1.65
N THR A 109 -15.38 10.01 -2.60
CA THR A 109 -16.79 9.65 -2.31
C THR A 109 -17.05 8.15 -2.41
N ASP A 110 -16.10 7.35 -2.85
CA ASP A 110 -16.27 5.90 -3.03
C ASP A 110 -16.07 5.16 -1.71
N GLU A 111 -17.17 4.63 -1.14
CA GLU A 111 -17.17 3.84 0.10
C GLU A 111 -16.20 2.64 0.08
N LYS A 112 -15.88 2.11 -1.09
CA LYS A 112 -14.96 0.97 -1.26
C LYS A 112 -13.53 1.30 -0.85
N TYR A 113 -13.11 2.55 -1.00
CA TYR A 113 -11.72 2.97 -0.79
C TYR A 113 -11.50 3.70 0.53
N MET A 114 -12.53 3.79 1.37
CA MET A 114 -12.50 4.55 2.63
C MET A 114 -11.84 5.92 2.41
N THR A 115 -12.29 6.95 2.93
CA THR A 115 -11.80 8.32 2.76
C THR A 115 -10.28 8.42 2.54
N ASP A 116 -9.84 8.37 1.29
CA ASP A 116 -8.45 8.64 0.93
C ASP A 116 -8.31 10.14 0.66
N ASP A 117 -7.30 10.74 1.25
CA ASP A 117 -6.94 12.12 0.99
C ASP A 117 -6.31 12.24 -0.41
N ILE A 118 -6.96 12.99 -1.28
CA ILE A 118 -6.46 13.34 -2.61
C ILE A 118 -5.96 14.78 -2.59
N MET A 119 -4.68 14.96 -2.87
CA MET A 119 -4.08 16.29 -2.93
C MET A 119 -4.42 16.96 -4.26
N ILE A 120 -5.02 18.12 -4.21
CA ILE A 120 -5.33 18.94 -5.40
C ILE A 120 -4.30 20.06 -5.51
N TYR A 121 -3.56 20.09 -6.61
CA TYR A 121 -2.55 21.08 -6.91
C TYR A 121 -3.04 22.02 -8.00
N GLY A 122 -3.14 23.32 -7.68
CA GLY A 122 -3.29 24.39 -8.64
C GLY A 122 -1.93 24.93 -9.03
N ILE A 123 -1.44 24.59 -10.22
CA ILE A 123 -0.09 24.94 -10.71
C ILE A 123 -0.13 26.15 -11.62
N GLN A 124 0.96 26.89 -11.66
CA GLN A 124 1.12 28.06 -12.54
C GLN A 124 1.24 27.61 -14.00
N ASP A 125 0.68 28.40 -14.91
CA ASP A 125 0.83 28.20 -16.35
C ASP A 125 2.31 28.22 -16.73
N ASN A 126 2.73 27.28 -17.59
CA ASN A 126 4.12 27.09 -17.98
C ASN A 126 5.09 26.90 -16.80
N SER A 127 4.68 26.14 -15.80
CA SER A 127 5.55 25.76 -14.68
C SER A 127 6.86 25.14 -15.15
N LYS A 128 7.97 25.52 -14.51
CA LYS A 128 9.29 24.89 -14.74
C LYS A 128 9.45 23.53 -14.05
N TYR A 129 8.58 23.28 -13.06
CA TYR A 129 8.67 22.12 -12.20
C TYR A 129 7.70 21.01 -12.59
N VAL A 130 6.58 21.38 -13.20
CA VAL A 130 5.55 20.45 -13.64
C VAL A 130 5.39 20.56 -15.15
N ASP A 131 5.94 19.58 -15.87
CA ASP A 131 5.89 19.52 -17.32
C ASP A 131 4.56 18.90 -17.78
N ILE A 132 3.48 19.67 -17.63
CA ILE A 132 2.14 19.31 -18.10
C ILE A 132 1.58 20.52 -18.84
N ASP A 133 1.08 20.29 -20.05
CA ASP A 133 0.30 21.27 -20.79
C ASP A 133 -1.18 21.09 -20.41
N ILE A 134 -1.67 21.92 -19.49
CA ILE A 134 -3.04 21.87 -18.96
C ILE A 134 -3.82 23.06 -19.46
N SER A 135 -4.96 22.80 -20.11
CA SER A 135 -5.94 23.84 -20.46
C SER A 135 -6.79 24.21 -19.23
N ASP A 136 -7.39 25.42 -19.22
CA ASP A 136 -8.12 25.97 -18.08
C ASP A 136 -9.23 25.05 -17.52
N ASP A 137 -9.85 24.23 -18.35
CA ASP A 137 -10.96 23.33 -17.94
C ASP A 137 -10.53 21.87 -17.76
N GLU A 138 -9.24 21.56 -17.89
CA GLU A 138 -8.72 20.19 -17.85
C GLU A 138 -8.07 19.88 -16.50
N ILE A 139 -8.13 18.60 -16.11
CA ILE A 139 -7.37 18.10 -14.98
C ILE A 139 -6.51 16.90 -15.37
N PHE A 140 -5.37 16.79 -14.74
CA PHE A 140 -4.50 15.63 -14.81
C PHE A 140 -4.46 14.95 -13.44
N VAL A 141 -4.44 13.63 -13.43
CA VAL A 141 -4.36 12.85 -12.21
C VAL A 141 -3.06 12.08 -12.12
N SER A 142 -2.57 11.83 -10.90
CA SER A 142 -1.38 11.00 -10.72
C SER A 142 -1.63 9.57 -11.20
N ASN A 143 -0.57 8.89 -11.65
CA ASN A 143 -0.65 7.47 -12.03
C ASN A 143 -1.24 6.61 -10.91
N GLY A 144 -0.94 6.93 -9.64
CA GLY A 144 -1.49 6.26 -8.47
C GLY A 144 -3.01 6.32 -8.40
N VAL A 145 -3.61 7.48 -8.71
CA VAL A 145 -5.07 7.66 -8.79
C VAL A 145 -5.65 6.80 -9.89
N MET A 146 -5.08 6.86 -11.10
CA MET A 146 -5.56 6.05 -12.24
C MET A 146 -5.60 4.55 -11.93
N VAL A 147 -4.52 4.03 -11.36
CA VAL A 147 -4.39 2.59 -11.04
C VAL A 147 -5.29 2.19 -9.88
N LYS A 148 -5.29 2.98 -8.80
CA LYS A 148 -6.04 2.64 -7.58
C LYS A 148 -7.54 2.62 -7.80
N TYR A 149 -8.07 3.61 -8.50
CA TYR A 149 -9.51 3.75 -8.76
C TYR A 149 -9.95 3.14 -10.09
N GLY A 150 -9.01 2.66 -10.91
CA GLY A 150 -9.29 2.07 -12.22
C GLY A 150 -9.85 3.07 -13.24
N LEU A 151 -9.51 4.35 -13.09
CA LEU A 151 -9.98 5.44 -13.93
C LEU A 151 -9.24 5.50 -15.26
N LYS A 152 -9.90 6.09 -16.25
CA LYS A 152 -9.37 6.31 -17.60
C LYS A 152 -9.56 7.76 -18.00
N MET A 153 -8.86 8.16 -19.06
CA MET A 153 -9.09 9.47 -19.69
C MET A 153 -10.55 9.59 -20.12
N GLY A 154 -11.17 10.71 -19.81
CA GLY A 154 -12.58 11.00 -20.07
C GLY A 154 -13.53 10.55 -18.96
N ASP A 155 -13.07 9.80 -17.97
CA ASP A 155 -13.91 9.43 -16.81
C ASP A 155 -14.09 10.64 -15.87
N THR A 156 -15.20 10.63 -15.14
CA THR A 156 -15.47 11.63 -14.08
C THR A 156 -15.00 11.11 -12.74
N PHE A 157 -14.22 11.92 -12.04
CA PHE A 157 -13.74 11.65 -10.70
C PHE A 157 -14.44 12.56 -9.70
N LYS A 158 -15.14 11.96 -8.72
CA LYS A 158 -15.90 12.69 -7.71
C LYS A 158 -15.14 12.73 -6.40
N LEU A 159 -14.99 13.92 -5.85
CA LEU A 159 -14.32 14.19 -4.60
C LEU A 159 -15.21 15.03 -3.71
N LYS A 160 -15.02 14.95 -2.41
CA LYS A 160 -15.78 15.68 -1.40
C LYS A 160 -14.83 16.46 -0.50
N ASP A 161 -15.23 17.67 -0.11
CA ASP A 161 -14.50 18.43 0.89
C ASP A 161 -14.70 17.79 2.28
N PRO A 162 -13.62 17.50 3.04
CA PRO A 162 -13.71 16.87 4.35
C PRO A 162 -14.37 17.75 5.43
N TYR A 163 -14.47 19.07 5.19
CA TYR A 163 -14.96 20.04 6.16
C TYR A 163 -16.31 20.65 5.78
N SER A 164 -16.69 20.53 4.51
CA SER A 164 -18.00 20.94 4.01
C SER A 164 -18.67 19.74 3.33
N ASP A 165 -19.98 19.82 3.10
CA ASP A 165 -20.67 18.75 2.36
C ASP A 165 -20.63 18.99 0.84
N GLU A 166 -19.70 19.80 0.36
CA GLU A 166 -19.54 20.12 -1.05
C GLU A 166 -18.86 18.97 -1.80
N GLU A 167 -19.44 18.62 -2.94
CA GLU A 167 -18.90 17.59 -3.85
C GLU A 167 -18.42 18.26 -5.13
N TYR A 168 -17.26 17.83 -5.59
CA TYR A 168 -16.62 18.30 -6.82
C TYR A 168 -16.52 17.17 -7.82
N GLU A 169 -16.87 17.44 -9.06
CA GLU A 169 -16.78 16.50 -10.18
C GLU A 169 -15.73 16.99 -11.16
N PHE A 170 -14.74 16.15 -11.43
CA PHE A 170 -13.65 16.47 -12.34
C PHE A 170 -13.61 15.48 -13.50
N THR A 171 -13.46 16.00 -14.73
CA THR A 171 -13.25 15.16 -15.91
C THR A 171 -11.75 15.00 -16.18
N ILE A 172 -11.27 13.76 -16.22
CA ILE A 172 -9.85 13.44 -16.38
C ILE A 172 -9.42 13.63 -17.82
N ALA A 173 -8.55 14.61 -18.08
CA ALA A 173 -7.95 14.84 -19.40
C ALA A 173 -6.71 13.96 -19.63
N GLY A 174 -5.95 13.69 -18.57
CA GLY A 174 -4.74 12.91 -18.69
C GLY A 174 -4.17 12.41 -17.38
N SER A 175 -3.01 11.76 -17.46
CA SER A 175 -2.25 11.33 -16.28
C SER A 175 -0.87 11.95 -16.25
N TYR A 176 -0.40 12.25 -15.05
CA TYR A 176 0.96 12.71 -14.79
C TYR A 176 1.71 11.71 -13.93
N LYS A 177 2.97 11.48 -14.28
CA LYS A 177 3.84 10.55 -13.52
C LYS A 177 4.26 11.19 -12.21
N TYR A 178 3.43 11.00 -11.18
CA TYR A 178 3.68 11.46 -9.82
C TYR A 178 3.39 10.31 -8.85
N ASP A 179 4.47 9.74 -8.31
CA ASP A 179 4.41 8.53 -7.48
C ASP A 179 4.52 8.85 -5.97
N ALA A 180 4.63 10.15 -5.61
CA ALA A 180 4.78 10.56 -4.22
C ALA A 180 3.46 10.54 -3.45
N ALA A 181 2.33 10.84 -4.11
CA ALA A 181 1.01 10.86 -3.49
C ALA A 181 -0.11 10.66 -4.52
N LEU A 182 -1.33 10.44 -4.01
CA LEU A 182 -2.54 10.52 -4.81
C LEU A 182 -2.84 12.00 -5.06
N ALA A 183 -2.76 12.44 -6.30
CA ALA A 183 -2.84 13.85 -6.63
C ALA A 183 -3.65 14.13 -7.91
N VAL A 184 -4.25 15.31 -7.93
CA VAL A 184 -4.90 15.93 -9.07
C VAL A 184 -4.17 17.24 -9.36
N PHE A 185 -3.92 17.54 -10.62
CA PHE A 185 -3.26 18.73 -11.10
C PHE A 185 -4.21 19.51 -11.99
N MET A 186 -4.33 20.80 -11.76
CA MET A 186 -5.10 21.74 -12.56
C MET A 186 -4.36 23.07 -12.67
N THR A 187 -4.80 23.96 -13.54
CA THR A 187 -4.25 25.32 -13.58
C THR A 187 -4.58 26.06 -12.27
N ARG A 188 -3.73 27.00 -11.85
CA ARG A 188 -3.97 27.83 -10.67
C ARG A 188 -5.30 28.60 -10.79
N LYS A 189 -5.60 29.09 -11.98
CA LYS A 189 -6.85 29.78 -12.28
C LYS A 189 -8.06 28.87 -12.05
N ASN A 190 -8.07 27.67 -12.62
CA ASN A 190 -9.13 26.70 -12.42
C ASN A 190 -9.30 26.32 -10.93
N PHE A 191 -8.19 26.20 -10.20
CA PHE A 191 -8.21 25.94 -8.76
C PHE A 191 -8.92 27.06 -7.98
N ILE A 192 -8.58 28.34 -8.26
CA ILE A 192 -9.17 29.50 -7.61
C ILE A 192 -10.66 29.60 -7.91
N ASP A 193 -11.03 29.43 -9.17
CA ASP A 193 -12.42 29.47 -9.61
C ASP A 193 -13.26 28.32 -9.03
N THR A 194 -12.68 27.12 -8.91
CA THR A 194 -13.38 25.94 -8.36
C THR A 194 -13.60 26.03 -6.86
N PHE A 195 -12.61 26.52 -6.12
CA PHE A 195 -12.64 26.54 -4.65
C PHE A 195 -12.97 27.92 -4.04
N ASP A 196 -13.35 28.88 -4.86
CA ASP A 196 -13.69 30.27 -4.44
C ASP A 196 -12.64 30.87 -3.49
N LYS A 197 -11.34 30.67 -3.83
CA LYS A 197 -10.23 31.17 -3.03
C LYS A 197 -9.66 32.43 -3.67
N ALA A 198 -9.28 33.40 -2.82
CA ALA A 198 -8.66 34.63 -3.30
C ALA A 198 -7.33 34.35 -4.01
N ASP A 199 -7.05 35.11 -5.09
CA ASP A 199 -5.82 34.98 -5.89
C ASP A 199 -4.65 35.83 -5.30
N ASP A 200 -4.69 36.17 -4.04
CA ASP A 200 -3.68 37.03 -3.38
C ASP A 200 -2.39 36.32 -3.05
#